data_815fe55ff232ec8a1f87b74f7e667a01
#
_entry.id   815fe55ff232ec8a1f87b74f7e667a01
#
_cell.length_a   1.000
_cell.length_b   1.000
_cell.length_c   1.000
_cell.angle_alpha   90.00
_cell.angle_beta   90.00
_cell.angle_gamma   90.00
#
_symmetry.space_group_name_H-M   'P 1'
#
loop_
_entity.id
_entity.type
_entity.pdbx_description
1 polymer ?
#
loop_
_entity_poly.entity_id
_entity_poly.type
_entity_poly.pdbx_seq_one_letter_code
_entity_poly.pdbx_strand_id
1 'polypeptide(L)'
;TTSMIATVLAHGGMDPTMVVGGKLNSLGTNAKLGQGEFIVAEADESDGSFLMLSPTISVITNIDPEHLDHYGSMDRLMEAFHQFANKIPFYGLSILCLDHLNVQALIPNMKKRYATYGLSAQADFQARDIEYDGLKTHYTVIHKGKKLGKITIRMPGLHNVYNSLAAITVASELDMGFSTIKEGLASFSGVQRRFQIKGEAGGVTVVDDYGHHPEEIKATLSAARNAWDRRVIAVFQPHRYSRTRDLFDDFLKAFYQADTVVLTDIYAAGEEPIPDVKAENLYEGIKEHGHRDVHFIADKEKITSELLNIVKEGDLVITLGAGDIWKAGEELLDRLKGNK
;
A
#
# COMPACT_ATOMS: atom_id res chain seq x y z
N THR A 1 6.16 -0.53 3.52
CA THR A 1 7.39 0.17 3.97
C THR A 1 8.13 -0.65 5.02
N THR A 2 7.53 -1.00 6.16
CA THR A 2 8.16 -1.68 7.30
C THR A 2 8.88 -2.97 6.91
N SER A 3 8.21 -3.82 6.12
CA SER A 3 8.78 -5.07 5.60
C SER A 3 9.99 -4.85 4.69
N MET A 4 9.98 -3.77 3.90
CA MET A 4 11.07 -3.41 3.01
C MET A 4 12.28 -2.94 3.81
N ILE A 5 12.08 -2.10 4.84
CA ILE A 5 13.12 -1.69 5.78
C ILE A 5 13.76 -2.93 6.45
N ALA A 6 12.93 -3.81 7.01
CA ALA A 6 13.42 -5.01 7.68
C ALA A 6 14.25 -5.91 6.73
N THR A 7 13.81 -6.06 5.47
CA THR A 7 14.54 -6.84 4.47
C THR A 7 15.90 -6.21 4.14
N VAL A 8 15.96 -4.89 3.95
CA VAL A 8 17.21 -4.17 3.65
C VAL A 8 18.19 -4.29 4.82
N LEU A 9 17.73 -4.09 6.05
CA LEU A 9 18.58 -4.20 7.25
C LEU A 9 19.08 -5.63 7.45
N ALA A 10 18.22 -6.64 7.25
CA ALA A 10 18.62 -8.05 7.32
C ALA A 10 19.65 -8.40 6.25
N HIS A 11 19.47 -7.92 5.01
CA HIS A 11 20.44 -8.12 3.93
C HIS A 11 21.81 -7.49 4.26
N GLY A 12 21.81 -6.34 4.94
CA GLY A 12 23.01 -5.66 5.41
C GLY A 12 23.66 -6.30 6.65
N GLY A 13 23.18 -7.46 7.11
CA GLY A 13 23.74 -8.21 8.24
C GLY A 13 23.35 -7.72 9.62
N MET A 14 22.38 -6.79 9.70
CA MET A 14 21.89 -6.27 10.99
C MET A 14 20.91 -7.19 11.71
N ASP A 15 20.41 -8.23 11.04
CA ASP A 15 19.46 -9.26 11.56
C ASP A 15 18.43 -8.72 12.56
N PRO A 16 17.57 -7.76 12.16
CA PRO A 16 16.63 -7.13 13.08
C PRO A 16 15.52 -8.09 13.51
N THR A 17 15.03 -7.91 14.73
CA THR A 17 13.69 -8.42 15.10
C THR A 17 12.66 -7.65 14.29
N MET A 18 11.67 -8.36 13.75
CA MET A 18 10.67 -7.79 12.86
C MET A 18 9.25 -8.09 13.35
N VAL A 19 8.40 -7.05 13.37
CA VAL A 19 6.96 -7.16 13.65
C VAL A 19 6.22 -6.30 12.63
N VAL A 20 5.45 -6.94 11.74
CA VAL A 20 4.76 -6.28 10.61
C VAL A 20 3.31 -6.75 10.53
N GLY A 21 2.42 -5.91 10.01
CA GLY A 21 0.99 -6.25 9.87
C GLY A 21 0.72 -7.36 8.84
N GLY A 22 1.49 -7.42 7.75
CA GLY A 22 1.34 -8.41 6.69
C GLY A 22 2.43 -9.49 6.70
N LYS A 23 2.13 -10.68 6.16
CA LYS A 23 3.12 -11.75 6.03
C LYS A 23 4.09 -11.46 4.87
N LEU A 24 5.39 -11.50 5.14
CA LEU A 24 6.41 -11.41 4.08
C LEU A 24 6.41 -12.67 3.22
N ASN A 25 6.47 -12.49 1.89
CA ASN A 25 6.51 -13.62 0.95
C ASN A 25 7.74 -14.53 1.18
N SER A 26 8.89 -13.94 1.52
CA SER A 26 10.15 -14.66 1.76
C SER A 26 10.18 -15.46 3.05
N LEU A 27 9.39 -15.08 4.07
CA LEU A 27 9.43 -15.68 5.40
C LEU A 27 8.15 -16.45 5.76
N GLY A 28 7.02 -16.17 5.09
CA GLY A 28 5.72 -16.75 5.39
C GLY A 28 5.15 -16.38 6.77
N THR A 29 5.76 -15.40 7.45
CA THR A 29 5.38 -14.93 8.79
C THR A 29 5.34 -13.42 8.86
N ASN A 30 4.64 -12.89 9.84
CA ASN A 30 4.56 -11.46 10.14
C ASN A 30 5.44 -11.04 11.33
N ALA A 31 6.10 -11.98 12.00
CA ALA A 31 7.04 -11.70 13.07
C ALA A 31 8.25 -12.64 12.99
N LYS A 32 9.44 -12.11 13.23
CA LYS A 32 10.69 -12.87 13.29
C LYS A 32 11.56 -12.28 14.39
N LEU A 33 12.05 -13.12 15.29
CA LEU A 33 13.09 -12.74 16.23
C LEU A 33 14.44 -12.71 15.51
N GLY A 34 15.12 -11.57 15.53
CA GLY A 34 16.49 -11.37 15.07
C GLY A 34 17.50 -11.47 16.22
N GLN A 35 18.78 -11.57 15.88
CA GLN A 35 19.88 -11.57 16.83
C GLN A 35 20.56 -10.18 16.92
N GLY A 36 20.14 -9.24 16.07
CA GLY A 36 20.68 -7.88 16.03
C GLY A 36 20.07 -6.96 17.09
N GLU A 37 20.62 -5.75 17.17
CA GLU A 37 20.22 -4.73 18.15
C GLU A 37 18.95 -3.98 17.80
N PHE A 38 18.42 -4.15 16.56
CA PHE A 38 17.28 -3.40 16.06
C PHE A 38 15.99 -4.22 16.11
N ILE A 39 14.89 -3.51 16.40
CA ILE A 39 13.54 -3.97 16.12
C ILE A 39 12.93 -3.07 15.04
N VAL A 40 12.39 -3.67 13.98
CA VAL A 40 11.61 -2.99 12.95
C VAL A 40 10.15 -3.35 13.18
N ALA A 41 9.38 -2.40 13.67
CA ALA A 41 7.98 -2.59 14.02
C ALA A 41 7.07 -1.70 13.17
N GLU A 42 5.95 -2.26 12.73
CA GLU A 42 4.87 -1.50 12.14
C GLU A 42 4.11 -0.77 13.26
N ALA A 43 4.07 0.55 13.15
CA ALA A 43 3.35 1.40 14.08
C ALA A 43 1.94 1.63 13.51
N ASP A 44 0.92 1.17 14.22
CA ASP A 44 -0.49 1.27 13.81
C ASP A 44 -1.14 2.45 14.53
N GLU A 45 -1.67 3.39 13.77
CA GLU A 45 -2.32 4.60 14.29
C GLU A 45 -3.80 4.37 14.63
N SER A 46 -4.40 3.25 14.22
CA SER A 46 -5.86 3.03 14.23
C SER A 46 -6.53 3.23 15.59
N ASP A 47 -5.83 2.95 16.68
CA ASP A 47 -6.29 3.07 18.08
C ASP A 47 -5.39 3.97 18.93
N GLY A 48 -4.47 4.69 18.31
CA GLY A 48 -3.50 5.54 19.01
C GLY A 48 -2.39 4.79 19.73
N SER A 49 -2.33 3.46 19.66
CA SER A 49 -1.32 2.64 20.35
C SER A 49 0.11 2.92 19.88
N PHE A 50 0.31 3.40 18.64
CA PHE A 50 1.62 3.82 18.15
C PHE A 50 2.28 4.90 19.02
N LEU A 51 1.48 5.71 19.74
CA LEU A 51 1.98 6.69 20.70
C LEU A 51 2.60 6.05 21.95
N MET A 52 2.40 4.76 22.19
CA MET A 52 3.07 4.05 23.28
C MET A 52 4.49 3.61 22.91
N LEU A 53 4.81 3.61 21.62
CA LEU A 53 6.16 3.32 21.15
C LEU A 53 7.12 4.48 21.44
N SER A 54 8.39 4.17 21.60
CA SER A 54 9.48 5.14 21.74
C SER A 54 10.57 4.83 20.70
N PRO A 55 10.33 5.15 19.42
CA PRO A 55 11.27 4.79 18.36
C PRO A 55 12.54 5.62 18.41
N THR A 56 13.67 5.02 18.04
CA THR A 56 14.91 5.76 17.73
C THR A 56 14.82 6.39 16.35
N ILE A 57 14.24 5.67 15.39
CA ILE A 57 13.95 6.17 14.05
C ILE A 57 12.46 5.97 13.82
N SER A 58 11.73 7.04 13.48
CA SER A 58 10.35 7.00 13.05
C SER A 58 10.24 7.27 11.54
N VAL A 59 9.33 6.58 10.87
CA VAL A 59 9.03 6.81 9.44
C VAL A 59 7.56 7.12 9.29
N ILE A 60 7.24 8.27 8.70
CA ILE A 60 5.88 8.69 8.39
C ILE A 60 5.75 8.81 6.87
N THR A 61 4.91 7.95 6.30
CA THR A 61 4.73 7.83 4.85
C THR A 61 3.65 8.78 4.33
N ASN A 62 2.51 8.78 4.98
CA ASN A 62 1.33 9.58 4.67
C ASN A 62 0.48 9.77 5.94
N ILE A 63 -0.42 10.73 5.92
CA ILE A 63 -1.44 10.96 6.95
C ILE A 63 -2.73 11.29 6.22
N ASP A 64 -3.53 10.27 5.99
CA ASP A 64 -4.83 10.41 5.33
C ASP A 64 -5.96 10.47 6.36
N PRO A 65 -7.16 10.96 6.02
CA PRO A 65 -8.30 11.03 6.93
C PRO A 65 -8.87 9.64 7.21
N GLU A 66 -8.13 8.83 7.97
CA GLU A 66 -8.53 7.51 8.44
C GLU A 66 -8.72 7.52 9.97
N HIS A 67 -9.47 6.54 10.47
CA HIS A 67 -9.70 6.34 11.92
C HIS A 67 -10.28 7.57 12.63
N LEU A 68 -11.07 8.38 11.91
CA LEU A 68 -11.70 9.57 12.50
C LEU A 68 -12.79 9.22 13.53
N ASP A 69 -13.28 8.00 13.53
CA ASP A 69 -14.09 7.42 14.61
C ASP A 69 -13.33 7.37 15.94
N HIS A 70 -12.02 7.07 15.92
CA HIS A 70 -11.15 7.09 17.10
C HIS A 70 -10.69 8.52 17.45
N TYR A 71 -10.18 9.28 16.48
CA TYR A 71 -9.60 10.61 16.73
C TYR A 71 -10.63 11.72 16.82
N GLY A 72 -11.80 11.56 16.23
CA GLY A 72 -12.88 12.55 16.20
C GLY A 72 -12.67 13.68 15.20
N SER A 73 -11.43 14.02 14.80
CA SER A 73 -11.15 15.02 13.78
C SER A 73 -9.76 14.85 13.16
N MET A 74 -9.57 15.41 11.96
CA MET A 74 -8.26 15.46 11.29
C MET A 74 -7.21 16.21 12.13
N ASP A 75 -7.59 17.26 12.83
CA ASP A 75 -6.67 18.03 13.70
C ASP A 75 -6.09 17.18 14.82
N ARG A 76 -6.90 16.32 15.45
CA ARG A 76 -6.44 15.39 16.48
C ARG A 76 -5.56 14.30 15.93
N LEU A 77 -5.86 13.80 14.75
CA LEU A 77 -5.01 12.85 14.04
C LEU A 77 -3.63 13.49 13.75
N MET A 78 -3.62 14.71 13.22
CA MET A 78 -2.39 15.47 12.96
C MET A 78 -1.57 15.71 14.24
N GLU A 79 -2.22 16.04 15.36
CA GLU A 79 -1.55 16.21 16.66
C GLU A 79 -0.91 14.89 17.13
N ALA A 80 -1.59 13.76 16.96
CA ALA A 80 -1.04 12.44 17.31
C ALA A 80 0.23 12.12 16.48
N PHE A 81 0.19 12.35 15.16
CA PHE A 81 1.38 12.18 14.32
C PHE A 81 2.50 13.16 14.65
N HIS A 82 2.17 14.40 15.01
CA HIS A 82 3.16 15.37 15.48
C HIS A 82 3.83 14.92 16.79
N GLN A 83 3.06 14.40 17.74
CA GLN A 83 3.60 13.81 18.96
C GLN A 83 4.51 12.62 18.66
N PHE A 84 4.08 11.70 17.78
CA PHE A 84 4.88 10.55 17.38
C PHE A 84 6.20 10.96 16.73
N ALA A 85 6.16 11.90 15.77
CA ALA A 85 7.34 12.40 15.08
C ALA A 85 8.37 13.03 16.04
N ASN A 86 7.92 13.66 17.11
CA ASN A 86 8.78 14.31 18.11
C ASN A 86 9.14 13.41 19.32
N LYS A 87 8.65 12.15 19.36
CA LYS A 87 8.89 11.24 20.48
C LYS A 87 10.26 10.56 20.43
N ILE A 88 10.96 10.66 19.31
CA ILE A 88 12.31 10.14 19.16
C ILE A 88 13.31 10.78 20.14
N PRO A 89 14.37 10.09 20.57
CA PRO A 89 15.41 10.69 21.42
C PRO A 89 16.16 11.81 20.67
N PHE A 90 17.01 12.57 21.38
CA PHE A 90 17.74 13.69 20.78
C PHE A 90 18.72 13.26 19.67
N TYR A 91 19.19 12.02 19.70
CA TYR A 91 20.08 11.43 18.70
C TYR A 91 19.32 10.66 17.60
N GLY A 92 17.99 10.55 17.74
CA GLY A 92 17.15 9.84 16.77
C GLY A 92 16.87 10.63 15.50
N LEU A 93 16.05 10.05 14.60
CA LEU A 93 15.67 10.65 13.32
C LEU A 93 14.21 10.38 13.01
N SER A 94 13.44 11.42 12.64
CA SER A 94 12.15 11.28 11.98
C SER A 94 12.31 11.37 10.48
N ILE A 95 11.80 10.38 9.74
CA ILE A 95 11.88 10.30 8.28
C ILE A 95 10.49 10.59 7.72
N LEU A 96 10.37 11.65 6.91
CA LEU A 96 9.12 12.25 6.52
C LEU A 96 8.97 12.27 4.99
N CYS A 97 7.84 11.79 4.47
CA CYS A 97 7.51 11.92 3.05
C CYS A 97 7.17 13.38 2.71
N LEU A 98 8.08 14.09 2.05
CA LEU A 98 7.91 15.51 1.74
C LEU A 98 6.79 15.79 0.75
N ASP A 99 6.45 14.84 -0.10
CA ASP A 99 5.44 15.01 -1.15
C ASP A 99 4.00 14.84 -0.63
N HIS A 100 3.83 14.35 0.61
CA HIS A 100 2.52 14.25 1.23
C HIS A 100 2.16 15.50 2.04
N LEU A 101 1.09 16.20 1.67
CA LEU A 101 0.74 17.52 2.23
C LEU A 101 0.62 17.52 3.75
N ASN A 102 -0.06 16.52 4.33
CA ASN A 102 -0.24 16.45 5.78
C ASN A 102 1.07 16.09 6.51
N VAL A 103 1.95 15.31 5.89
CA VAL A 103 3.29 15.03 6.45
C VAL A 103 4.16 16.28 6.37
N GLN A 104 4.10 17.02 5.26
CA GLN A 104 4.78 18.30 5.09
C GLN A 104 4.35 19.32 6.17
N ALA A 105 3.06 19.32 6.53
CA ALA A 105 2.52 20.21 7.56
C ALA A 105 3.07 19.96 8.98
N LEU A 106 3.69 18.78 9.24
CA LEU A 106 4.38 18.52 10.50
C LEU A 106 5.71 19.30 10.62
N ILE A 107 6.39 19.55 9.49
CA ILE A 107 7.77 20.07 9.45
C ILE A 107 7.95 21.37 10.22
N PRO A 108 7.09 22.41 10.10
CA PRO A 108 7.28 23.67 10.84
C PRO A 108 7.33 23.51 12.36
N ASN A 109 6.73 22.43 12.90
CA ASN A 109 6.63 22.16 14.32
C ASN A 109 7.58 21.06 14.81
N MET A 110 8.50 20.58 13.96
CA MET A 110 9.48 19.58 14.33
C MET A 110 10.50 20.15 15.33
N LYS A 111 10.66 19.45 16.46
CA LYS A 111 11.62 19.79 17.54
C LYS A 111 12.82 18.84 17.55
N LYS A 112 12.81 17.84 16.72
CA LYS A 112 13.81 16.77 16.64
C LYS A 112 14.44 16.73 15.25
N ARG A 113 15.57 16.00 15.13
CA ARG A 113 16.18 15.77 13.82
C ARG A 113 15.18 15.10 12.89
N TYR A 114 15.13 15.55 11.65
CA TYR A 114 14.36 14.87 10.62
C TYR A 114 15.13 14.85 9.29
N ALA A 115 14.78 13.90 8.46
CA ALA A 115 15.18 13.82 7.06
C ALA A 115 13.93 13.64 6.20
N THR A 116 13.97 14.15 4.99
CA THR A 116 12.86 14.08 4.06
C THR A 116 13.16 13.18 2.87
N TYR A 117 12.13 12.53 2.34
CA TYR A 117 12.24 11.78 1.10
C TYR A 117 11.04 12.06 0.20
N GLY A 118 11.22 11.91 -1.11
CA GLY A 118 10.16 12.15 -2.09
C GLY A 118 10.66 12.27 -3.51
N LEU A 119 9.82 12.82 -4.39
CA LEU A 119 10.14 13.20 -5.76
C LEU A 119 10.51 14.68 -5.84
N SER A 120 10.05 15.46 -4.86
CA SER A 120 10.35 16.88 -4.76
C SER A 120 11.86 17.13 -4.75
N ALA A 121 12.29 18.17 -5.49
CA ALA A 121 13.69 18.58 -5.54
C ALA A 121 14.25 19.04 -4.18
N GLN A 122 13.37 19.35 -3.22
CA GLN A 122 13.72 19.77 -1.86
C GLN A 122 13.87 18.61 -0.88
N ALA A 123 13.52 17.38 -1.28
CA ALA A 123 13.69 16.20 -0.44
C ALA A 123 15.18 15.86 -0.27
N ASP A 124 15.60 15.47 0.96
CA ASP A 124 16.96 15.02 1.22
C ASP A 124 17.31 13.79 0.40
N PHE A 125 16.40 12.82 0.32
CA PHE A 125 16.49 11.66 -0.56
C PHE A 125 15.43 11.76 -1.65
N GLN A 126 15.85 11.86 -2.91
CA GLN A 126 14.96 12.07 -4.04
C GLN A 126 15.06 10.91 -5.04
N ALA A 127 13.91 10.46 -5.57
CA ALA A 127 13.88 9.62 -6.76
C ALA A 127 13.68 10.47 -8.01
N ARG A 128 14.49 10.17 -9.05
CA ARG A 128 14.40 10.76 -10.40
C ARG A 128 14.47 9.68 -11.46
N ASP A 129 14.11 10.05 -12.69
CA ASP A 129 14.20 9.17 -13.86
C ASP A 129 13.48 7.83 -13.60
N ILE A 130 12.21 7.90 -13.15
CA ILE A 130 11.42 6.73 -12.83
C ILE A 130 10.93 6.10 -14.14
N GLU A 131 11.26 4.83 -14.32
CA GLU A 131 10.91 4.04 -15.49
C GLU A 131 10.23 2.74 -15.03
N TYR A 132 9.14 2.35 -15.70
CA TYR A 132 8.42 1.11 -15.44
C TYR A 132 8.75 0.09 -16.55
N ASP A 133 9.13 -1.13 -16.15
CA ASP A 133 9.40 -2.26 -17.03
C ASP A 133 8.65 -3.49 -16.49
N GLY A 134 7.42 -3.66 -16.91
CA GLY A 134 6.51 -4.66 -16.35
C GLY A 134 6.39 -4.50 -14.83
N LEU A 135 6.72 -5.55 -14.10
CA LEU A 135 6.69 -5.53 -12.62
C LEU A 135 7.89 -4.85 -11.97
N LYS A 136 8.86 -4.38 -12.76
CA LYS A 136 10.04 -3.70 -12.23
C LYS A 136 9.87 -2.19 -12.33
N THR A 137 10.34 -1.51 -11.31
CA THR A 137 10.48 -0.05 -11.32
C THR A 137 11.95 0.31 -11.16
N HIS A 138 12.45 1.15 -12.06
CA HIS A 138 13.82 1.65 -12.07
C HIS A 138 13.81 3.14 -11.75
N TYR A 139 14.75 3.62 -10.98
CA TYR A 139 14.89 5.05 -10.70
C TYR A 139 16.31 5.39 -10.23
N THR A 140 16.65 6.65 -10.32
CA THR A 140 17.91 7.21 -9.81
C THR A 140 17.67 7.82 -8.43
N VAL A 141 18.55 7.49 -7.45
CA VAL A 141 18.52 8.11 -6.11
C VAL A 141 19.48 9.27 -6.08
N ILE A 142 18.97 10.41 -5.61
CA ILE A 142 19.74 11.63 -5.33
C ILE A 142 19.68 11.86 -3.81
N HIS A 143 20.82 12.14 -3.17
CA HIS A 143 20.88 12.53 -1.76
C HIS A 143 21.55 13.90 -1.66
N LYS A 144 20.82 14.89 -1.16
CA LYS A 144 21.29 16.29 -1.03
C LYS A 144 21.98 16.80 -2.29
N GLY A 145 21.33 16.58 -3.44
CA GLY A 145 21.81 17.00 -4.75
C GLY A 145 22.90 16.11 -5.39
N LYS A 146 23.42 15.10 -4.70
CA LYS A 146 24.41 14.16 -5.23
C LYS A 146 23.77 12.86 -5.67
N LYS A 147 24.08 12.40 -6.87
CA LYS A 147 23.63 11.10 -7.39
C LYS A 147 24.31 9.97 -6.62
N LEU A 148 23.53 9.12 -5.94
CA LEU A 148 24.00 7.89 -5.30
C LEU A 148 24.08 6.72 -6.28
N GLY A 149 23.07 6.56 -7.14
CA GLY A 149 23.02 5.49 -8.13
C GLY A 149 21.62 5.12 -8.59
N LYS A 150 21.53 4.07 -9.42
CA LYS A 150 20.26 3.51 -9.89
C LYS A 150 19.79 2.37 -8.99
N ILE A 151 18.52 2.38 -8.66
CA ILE A 151 17.79 1.32 -7.95
C ILE A 151 16.86 0.62 -8.93
N THR A 152 16.65 -0.66 -8.71
CA THR A 152 15.61 -1.47 -9.33
C THR A 152 14.87 -2.21 -8.23
N ILE A 153 13.55 -2.01 -8.14
CA ILE A 153 12.66 -2.80 -7.29
C ILE A 153 11.78 -3.69 -8.14
N ARG A 154 11.43 -4.87 -7.64
CA ARG A 154 10.57 -5.85 -8.35
C ARG A 154 9.09 -5.66 -7.96
N MET A 155 8.65 -4.42 -7.97
CA MET A 155 7.29 -4.03 -7.61
C MET A 155 6.87 -2.84 -8.47
N PRO A 156 5.70 -2.87 -9.09
CA PRO A 156 5.18 -1.73 -9.84
C PRO A 156 4.62 -0.66 -8.90
N GLY A 157 4.43 0.54 -9.45
CA GLY A 157 3.73 1.62 -8.78
C GLY A 157 4.60 2.59 -8.01
N LEU A 158 4.22 3.85 -8.11
CA LEU A 158 4.93 4.98 -7.53
C LEU A 158 5.04 4.90 -6.00
N HIS A 159 3.99 4.38 -5.34
CA HIS A 159 3.99 4.17 -3.88
C HIS A 159 5.15 3.25 -3.42
N ASN A 160 5.57 2.28 -4.24
CA ASN A 160 6.72 1.43 -3.93
C ASN A 160 8.05 2.15 -4.11
N VAL A 161 8.13 3.16 -4.97
CA VAL A 161 9.28 4.08 -5.02
C VAL A 161 9.40 4.85 -3.71
N TYR A 162 8.30 5.44 -3.21
CA TYR A 162 8.28 6.11 -1.90
C TYR A 162 8.66 5.17 -0.76
N ASN A 163 8.09 3.97 -0.71
CA ASN A 163 8.42 2.96 0.30
C ASN A 163 9.91 2.59 0.29
N SER A 164 10.49 2.46 -0.90
CA SER A 164 11.92 2.14 -1.04
C SER A 164 12.82 3.33 -0.71
N LEU A 165 12.42 4.57 -1.00
CA LEU A 165 13.14 5.76 -0.54
C LEU A 165 13.18 5.85 0.99
N ALA A 166 12.07 5.57 1.67
CA ALA A 166 12.03 5.47 3.12
C ALA A 166 13.04 4.44 3.64
N ALA A 167 13.07 3.24 3.03
CA ALA A 167 14.02 2.20 3.41
C ALA A 167 15.49 2.61 3.15
N ILE A 168 15.76 3.28 2.02
CA ILE A 168 17.09 3.84 1.70
C ILE A 168 17.50 4.86 2.76
N THR A 169 16.57 5.74 3.16
CA THR A 169 16.85 6.79 4.15
C THR A 169 17.18 6.17 5.52
N VAL A 170 16.40 5.18 5.98
CA VAL A 170 16.68 4.44 7.22
C VAL A 170 18.05 3.77 7.17
N ALA A 171 18.32 3.00 6.11
CA ALA A 171 19.56 2.26 5.99
C ALA A 171 20.79 3.18 5.85
N SER A 172 20.62 4.33 5.19
CA SER A 172 21.68 5.36 5.10
C SER A 172 21.97 6.03 6.43
N GLU A 173 20.96 6.29 7.27
CA GLU A 173 21.15 6.80 8.64
C GLU A 173 21.91 5.80 9.55
N LEU A 174 21.79 4.50 9.24
CA LEU A 174 22.52 3.43 9.91
C LEU A 174 23.88 3.10 9.22
N ASP A 175 24.43 4.04 8.44
CA ASP A 175 25.73 3.95 7.78
C ASP A 175 25.87 2.75 6.82
N MET A 176 24.75 2.20 6.30
CA MET A 176 24.80 1.11 5.33
C MET A 176 25.24 1.62 3.94
N GLY A 177 26.19 0.95 3.32
CA GLY A 177 26.68 1.30 1.97
C GLY A 177 25.58 1.15 0.91
N PHE A 178 25.54 2.08 -0.06
CA PHE A 178 24.49 2.12 -1.09
C PHE A 178 24.39 0.83 -1.92
N SER A 179 25.50 0.13 -2.18
CA SER A 179 25.47 -1.17 -2.88
C SER A 179 24.66 -2.21 -2.10
N THR A 180 24.89 -2.32 -0.79
CA THR A 180 24.19 -3.24 0.09
C THR A 180 22.69 -2.91 0.16
N ILE A 181 22.36 -1.60 0.24
CA ILE A 181 20.95 -1.13 0.21
C ILE A 181 20.28 -1.55 -1.10
N LYS A 182 20.96 -1.32 -2.23
CA LYS A 182 20.48 -1.70 -3.57
C LYS A 182 20.21 -3.21 -3.67
N GLU A 183 21.13 -4.03 -3.18
CA GLU A 183 20.99 -5.50 -3.19
C GLU A 183 19.85 -5.96 -2.26
N GLY A 184 19.73 -5.34 -1.07
CA GLY A 184 18.62 -5.59 -0.15
C GLY A 184 17.26 -5.27 -0.75
N LEU A 185 17.13 -4.13 -1.44
CA LEU A 185 15.89 -3.77 -2.15
C LEU A 185 15.59 -4.72 -3.31
N ALA A 186 16.60 -5.17 -4.05
CA ALA A 186 16.43 -6.12 -5.15
C ALA A 186 16.00 -7.52 -4.66
N SER A 187 16.36 -7.89 -3.41
CA SER A 187 15.96 -9.15 -2.78
C SER A 187 14.54 -9.15 -2.22
N PHE A 188 13.94 -7.98 -2.06
CA PHE A 188 12.58 -7.86 -1.52
C PHE A 188 11.56 -8.45 -2.49
N SER A 189 10.81 -9.46 -2.05
CA SER A 189 9.84 -10.22 -2.86
C SER A 189 8.38 -9.83 -2.61
N GLY A 190 8.14 -8.73 -1.87
CA GLY A 190 6.80 -8.25 -1.55
C GLY A 190 6.20 -8.86 -0.28
N VAL A 191 4.99 -8.44 0.00
CA VAL A 191 4.16 -8.87 1.14
C VAL A 191 2.90 -9.52 0.59
N GLN A 192 2.37 -10.53 1.27
CA GLN A 192 1.11 -11.15 0.88
C GLN A 192 0.00 -10.11 0.81
N ARG A 193 -0.87 -10.27 -0.17
CA ARG A 193 -1.99 -9.36 -0.41
C ARG A 193 -1.60 -7.89 -0.65
N ARG A 194 -0.40 -7.61 -1.17
CA ARG A 194 0.03 -6.29 -1.65
C ARG A 194 0.52 -6.45 -3.08
N PHE A 195 -0.36 -6.15 -4.05
CA PHE A 195 -0.15 -6.40 -5.48
C PHE A 195 0.37 -7.81 -5.78
N GLN A 196 -0.23 -8.80 -5.13
CA GLN A 196 0.22 -10.19 -5.17
C GLN A 196 -0.33 -10.90 -6.40
N ILE A 197 0.53 -11.31 -7.33
CA ILE A 197 0.13 -12.16 -8.44
C ILE A 197 -0.22 -13.54 -7.88
N LYS A 198 -1.48 -13.95 -8.05
CA LYS A 198 -1.99 -15.26 -7.63
C LYS A 198 -1.74 -16.34 -8.68
N GLY A 199 -1.67 -15.94 -9.95
CA GLY A 199 -1.39 -16.83 -11.07
C GLY A 199 -1.97 -16.33 -12.38
N GLU A 200 -1.82 -17.20 -13.40
CA GLU A 200 -2.41 -16.99 -14.73
C GLU A 200 -3.06 -18.29 -15.22
N ALA A 201 -4.25 -18.20 -15.78
CA ALA A 201 -4.97 -19.31 -16.39
C ALA A 201 -5.89 -18.79 -17.51
N GLY A 202 -6.00 -19.53 -18.63
CA GLY A 202 -6.81 -19.10 -19.78
C GLY A 202 -6.42 -17.75 -20.36
N GLY A 203 -5.14 -17.33 -20.20
CA GLY A 203 -4.66 -16.01 -20.63
C GLY A 203 -5.07 -14.86 -19.69
N VAL A 204 -5.78 -15.16 -18.58
CA VAL A 204 -6.19 -14.19 -17.54
C VAL A 204 -5.20 -14.22 -16.39
N THR A 205 -4.62 -13.07 -16.05
CA THR A 205 -3.78 -12.92 -14.86
C THR A 205 -4.62 -12.41 -13.69
N VAL A 206 -4.48 -13.04 -12.52
CA VAL A 206 -5.18 -12.62 -11.29
C VAL A 206 -4.19 -12.07 -10.28
N VAL A 207 -4.49 -10.89 -9.76
CA VAL A 207 -3.75 -10.18 -8.71
C VAL A 207 -4.66 -9.99 -7.50
N ASP A 208 -4.12 -10.12 -6.29
CA ASP A 208 -4.81 -9.77 -5.05
C ASP A 208 -4.12 -8.60 -4.36
N ASP A 209 -4.92 -7.64 -3.92
CA ASP A 209 -4.46 -6.50 -3.14
C ASP A 209 -5.38 -6.24 -1.94
N TYR A 210 -4.79 -5.96 -0.80
CA TYR A 210 -5.50 -5.65 0.44
C TYR A 210 -6.15 -4.27 0.42
N GLY A 211 -5.87 -3.46 -0.61
CA GLY A 211 -6.35 -2.09 -0.75
C GLY A 211 -7.85 -1.97 -0.54
N HIS A 212 -8.22 -1.20 0.45
CA HIS A 212 -9.59 -0.97 0.90
C HIS A 212 -9.90 0.50 1.18
N HIS A 213 -8.90 1.36 1.09
CA HIS A 213 -9.04 2.81 1.11
C HIS A 213 -9.00 3.36 -0.34
N PRO A 214 -9.73 4.44 -0.68
CA PRO A 214 -9.74 5.00 -2.04
C PRO A 214 -8.35 5.27 -2.62
N GLU A 215 -7.43 5.82 -1.82
CA GLU A 215 -6.06 6.11 -2.28
C GLU A 215 -5.25 4.84 -2.53
N GLU A 216 -5.43 3.76 -1.73
CA GLU A 216 -4.81 2.46 -1.97
C GLU A 216 -5.32 1.85 -3.29
N ILE A 217 -6.64 1.93 -3.56
CA ILE A 217 -7.25 1.45 -4.79
C ILE A 217 -6.67 2.19 -6.00
N LYS A 218 -6.63 3.53 -5.96
CA LYS A 218 -6.02 4.36 -7.01
C LYS A 218 -4.56 3.97 -7.26
N ALA A 219 -3.78 3.80 -6.19
CA ALA A 219 -2.37 3.41 -6.27
C ALA A 219 -2.18 2.04 -6.91
N THR A 220 -3.00 1.05 -6.53
CA THR A 220 -2.96 -0.32 -7.06
C THR A 220 -3.36 -0.36 -8.52
N LEU A 221 -4.46 0.30 -8.90
CA LEU A 221 -4.90 0.36 -10.30
C LEU A 221 -3.91 1.13 -11.19
N SER A 222 -3.32 2.22 -10.70
CA SER A 222 -2.25 2.93 -11.40
C SER A 222 -1.00 2.06 -11.58
N ALA A 223 -0.63 1.28 -10.57
CA ALA A 223 0.48 0.33 -10.66
C ALA A 223 0.23 -0.74 -11.74
N ALA A 224 -0.99 -1.25 -11.82
CA ALA A 224 -1.40 -2.20 -12.86
C ALA A 224 -1.28 -1.62 -14.27
N ARG A 225 -1.75 -0.38 -14.47
CA ARG A 225 -1.62 0.34 -15.76
C ARG A 225 -0.19 0.60 -16.17
N ASN A 226 0.68 0.89 -15.20
CA ASN A 226 2.11 1.09 -15.46
C ASN A 226 2.84 -0.22 -15.79
N ALA A 227 2.36 -1.35 -15.23
CA ALA A 227 3.00 -2.65 -15.44
C ALA A 227 2.56 -3.34 -16.74
N TRP A 228 1.31 -3.16 -17.19
CA TRP A 228 0.75 -3.88 -18.30
C TRP A 228 -0.20 -3.03 -19.15
N ASP A 229 -0.12 -3.21 -20.45
CA ASP A 229 -1.13 -2.72 -21.42
C ASP A 229 -2.21 -3.81 -21.60
N ARG A 230 -3.05 -4.00 -20.58
CA ARG A 230 -4.13 -4.99 -20.55
C ARG A 230 -5.43 -4.35 -20.06
N ARG A 231 -6.56 -4.95 -20.40
CA ARG A 231 -7.85 -4.60 -19.81
C ARG A 231 -7.83 -4.97 -18.33
N VAL A 232 -8.17 -4.01 -17.47
CA VAL A 232 -8.15 -4.17 -16.01
C VAL A 232 -9.57 -4.31 -15.48
N ILE A 233 -9.86 -5.41 -14.82
CA ILE A 233 -11.11 -5.70 -14.12
C ILE A 233 -10.84 -5.60 -12.61
N ALA A 234 -11.40 -4.59 -11.96
CA ALA A 234 -11.32 -4.41 -10.52
C ALA A 234 -12.51 -5.11 -9.84
N VAL A 235 -12.25 -6.07 -8.96
CA VAL A 235 -13.26 -6.77 -8.17
C VAL A 235 -13.14 -6.28 -6.74
N PHE A 236 -14.06 -5.42 -6.32
CA PHE A 236 -13.95 -4.69 -5.07
C PHE A 236 -15.01 -5.10 -4.04
N GLN A 237 -14.55 -5.39 -2.82
CA GLN A 237 -15.38 -5.60 -1.64
C GLN A 237 -15.16 -4.42 -0.67
N PRO A 238 -16.14 -3.52 -0.49
CA PRO A 238 -16.06 -2.48 0.52
C PRO A 238 -15.87 -3.10 1.91
N HIS A 239 -15.08 -2.46 2.75
CA HIS A 239 -14.74 -2.98 4.08
C HIS A 239 -15.14 -1.99 5.15
N ARG A 240 -16.06 -2.39 6.04
CA ARG A 240 -16.74 -1.61 7.06
C ARG A 240 -17.80 -0.64 6.52
N TYR A 241 -18.91 -0.55 7.23
CA TYR A 241 -19.96 0.43 6.91
C TYR A 241 -19.53 1.86 7.19
N SER A 242 -18.84 2.08 8.32
CA SER A 242 -18.32 3.40 8.70
C SER A 242 -17.41 3.98 7.62
N ARG A 243 -16.41 3.23 7.14
CA ARG A 243 -15.52 3.68 6.07
C ARG A 243 -16.25 3.93 4.76
N THR A 244 -17.20 3.05 4.40
CA THR A 244 -17.99 3.20 3.17
C THR A 244 -18.80 4.48 3.19
N ARG A 245 -19.37 4.87 4.35
CA ARG A 245 -20.06 6.12 4.56
C ARG A 245 -19.13 7.33 4.49
N ASP A 246 -18.05 7.29 5.27
CA ASP A 246 -17.19 8.45 5.53
C ASP A 246 -16.34 8.83 4.30
N LEU A 247 -16.01 7.86 3.45
CA LEU A 247 -15.21 8.04 2.23
C LEU A 247 -16.03 7.82 0.94
N PHE A 248 -17.36 7.94 1.01
CA PHE A 248 -18.25 7.64 -0.10
C PHE A 248 -17.84 8.38 -1.38
N ASP A 249 -17.70 9.72 -1.31
CA ASP A 249 -17.37 10.58 -2.46
C ASP A 249 -15.97 10.27 -3.04
N ASP A 250 -15.04 9.80 -2.22
CA ASP A 250 -13.70 9.42 -2.66
C ASP A 250 -13.72 8.07 -3.38
N PHE A 251 -14.55 7.13 -2.93
CA PHE A 251 -14.75 5.85 -3.61
C PHE A 251 -15.34 6.04 -5.01
N LEU A 252 -16.24 7.00 -5.22
CA LEU A 252 -16.84 7.27 -6.54
C LEU A 252 -15.78 7.58 -7.61
N LYS A 253 -14.59 8.04 -7.20
CA LYS A 253 -13.48 8.46 -8.08
C LYS A 253 -12.29 7.50 -8.05
N ALA A 254 -12.37 6.40 -7.28
CA ALA A 254 -11.22 5.55 -7.05
C ALA A 254 -10.92 4.58 -8.22
N PHE A 255 -11.89 4.33 -9.10
CA PHE A 255 -11.82 3.23 -10.07
C PHE A 255 -11.56 3.64 -11.53
N TYR A 256 -11.27 4.92 -11.82
CA TYR A 256 -11.11 5.40 -13.20
C TYR A 256 -9.97 4.73 -14.00
N GLN A 257 -9.06 4.06 -13.32
CA GLN A 257 -7.99 3.29 -13.95
C GLN A 257 -8.42 1.82 -14.28
N ALA A 258 -9.59 1.36 -13.82
CA ALA A 258 -10.17 0.09 -14.23
C ALA A 258 -11.01 0.27 -15.50
N ASP A 259 -11.03 -0.74 -16.37
CA ASP A 259 -11.94 -0.77 -17.53
C ASP A 259 -13.32 -1.29 -17.11
N THR A 260 -13.33 -2.24 -16.18
CA THR A 260 -14.54 -2.85 -15.60
C THR A 260 -14.43 -2.85 -14.09
N VAL A 261 -15.49 -2.52 -13.38
CA VAL A 261 -15.59 -2.61 -11.92
C VAL A 261 -16.69 -3.61 -11.57
N VAL A 262 -16.37 -4.55 -10.70
CA VAL A 262 -17.31 -5.50 -10.11
C VAL A 262 -17.35 -5.24 -8.60
N LEU A 263 -18.47 -4.76 -8.08
CA LEU A 263 -18.70 -4.55 -6.65
C LEU A 263 -19.50 -5.70 -6.06
N THR A 264 -19.22 -5.99 -4.79
CA THR A 264 -20.03 -6.90 -3.98
C THR A 264 -20.47 -6.21 -2.68
N ASP A 265 -21.25 -6.90 -1.86
CA ASP A 265 -21.70 -6.36 -0.59
C ASP A 265 -20.57 -6.03 0.38
N ILE A 266 -20.87 -5.10 1.31
CA ILE A 266 -19.93 -4.62 2.31
C ILE A 266 -19.54 -5.77 3.26
N TYR A 267 -18.22 -5.96 3.43
CA TYR A 267 -17.69 -6.80 4.50
C TYR A 267 -17.74 -6.04 5.82
N ALA A 268 -18.62 -6.46 6.72
CA ALA A 268 -18.93 -5.73 7.96
C ALA A 268 -17.75 -5.60 8.93
N ALA A 269 -16.84 -6.58 8.96
CA ALA A 269 -15.69 -6.62 9.89
C ALA A 269 -16.07 -6.41 11.38
N GLY A 270 -17.23 -6.93 11.77
CA GLY A 270 -17.75 -6.83 13.15
C GLY A 270 -18.58 -5.57 13.43
N GLU A 271 -18.75 -4.67 12.45
CA GLU A 271 -19.67 -3.54 12.59
C GLU A 271 -21.13 -3.97 12.37
N GLU A 272 -22.04 -3.32 13.09
CA GLU A 272 -23.47 -3.40 12.78
C GLU A 272 -23.78 -2.59 11.51
N PRO A 273 -24.77 -3.03 10.70
CA PRO A 273 -25.19 -2.28 9.53
C PRO A 273 -25.63 -0.84 9.88
N ILE A 274 -25.14 0.13 9.12
CA ILE A 274 -25.55 1.53 9.24
C ILE A 274 -26.74 1.77 8.30
N PRO A 275 -27.86 2.34 8.76
CA PRO A 275 -28.98 2.69 7.89
C PRO A 275 -28.53 3.47 6.65
N ASP A 276 -29.09 3.11 5.51
CA ASP A 276 -28.83 3.74 4.20
C ASP A 276 -27.40 3.60 3.65
N VAL A 277 -26.48 2.89 4.34
CA VAL A 277 -25.13 2.59 3.84
C VAL A 277 -25.12 1.22 3.21
N LYS A 278 -25.12 1.18 1.88
CA LYS A 278 -25.14 -0.05 1.07
C LYS A 278 -24.09 0.01 -0.05
N ALA A 279 -23.55 -1.14 -0.40
CA ALA A 279 -22.64 -1.24 -1.55
C ALA A 279 -23.34 -0.90 -2.88
N GLU A 280 -24.65 -1.14 -2.97
CA GLU A 280 -25.47 -0.77 -4.11
C GLU A 280 -25.46 0.76 -4.37
N ASN A 281 -25.42 1.57 -3.30
CA ASN A 281 -25.30 3.03 -3.43
C ASN A 281 -23.95 3.43 -4.05
N LEU A 282 -22.86 2.72 -3.71
CA LEU A 282 -21.55 2.93 -4.37
C LEU A 282 -21.61 2.55 -5.84
N TYR A 283 -22.24 1.42 -6.17
CA TYR A 283 -22.43 0.99 -7.56
C TYR A 283 -23.13 2.05 -8.39
N GLU A 284 -24.28 2.56 -7.92
CA GLU A 284 -25.01 3.61 -8.63
C GLU A 284 -24.19 4.90 -8.71
N GLY A 285 -23.57 5.32 -7.61
CA GLY A 285 -22.75 6.53 -7.57
C GLY A 285 -21.55 6.48 -8.51
N ILE A 286 -20.84 5.35 -8.61
CA ILE A 286 -19.70 5.19 -9.54
C ILE A 286 -20.17 5.32 -10.99
N LYS A 287 -21.34 4.76 -11.34
CA LYS A 287 -21.94 4.90 -12.68
C LYS A 287 -22.32 6.36 -12.97
N GLU A 288 -22.98 7.02 -12.03
CA GLU A 288 -23.39 8.42 -12.16
C GLU A 288 -22.18 9.34 -12.30
N HIS A 289 -21.03 9.00 -11.72
CA HIS A 289 -19.77 9.72 -11.88
C HIS A 289 -18.99 9.33 -13.15
N GLY A 290 -19.62 8.60 -14.06
CA GLY A 290 -19.15 8.42 -15.43
C GLY A 290 -18.30 7.16 -15.68
N HIS A 291 -18.21 6.22 -14.75
CA HIS A 291 -17.60 4.93 -15.05
C HIS A 291 -18.50 4.11 -15.97
N ARG A 292 -17.96 3.65 -17.10
CA ARG A 292 -18.76 3.09 -18.22
C ARG A 292 -19.21 1.66 -18.03
N ASP A 293 -18.46 0.87 -17.25
CA ASP A 293 -18.68 -0.57 -17.11
C ASP A 293 -18.57 -0.97 -15.62
N VAL A 294 -19.71 -1.00 -14.96
CA VAL A 294 -19.82 -1.29 -13.52
C VAL A 294 -20.89 -2.35 -13.31
N HIS A 295 -20.57 -3.37 -12.54
CA HIS A 295 -21.44 -4.48 -12.17
C HIS A 295 -21.61 -4.54 -10.66
N PHE A 296 -22.78 -4.88 -10.17
CA PHE A 296 -23.05 -5.16 -8.77
C PHE A 296 -23.50 -6.61 -8.59
N ILE A 297 -22.78 -7.36 -7.77
CA ILE A 297 -23.05 -8.77 -7.48
C ILE A 297 -23.08 -8.92 -5.96
N ALA A 298 -24.27 -8.75 -5.36
CA ALA A 298 -24.44 -8.77 -3.91
C ALA A 298 -23.96 -10.10 -3.28
N ASP A 299 -24.31 -11.22 -3.91
CA ASP A 299 -23.92 -12.55 -3.45
C ASP A 299 -22.50 -12.90 -3.88
N LYS A 300 -21.57 -12.83 -2.94
CA LYS A 300 -20.14 -13.13 -3.20
C LYS A 300 -19.89 -14.53 -3.77
N GLU A 301 -20.74 -15.51 -3.49
CA GLU A 301 -20.62 -16.87 -4.01
C GLU A 301 -20.90 -16.94 -5.54
N LYS A 302 -21.54 -15.91 -6.09
CA LYS A 302 -21.80 -15.78 -7.52
C LYS A 302 -20.73 -15.00 -8.27
N ILE A 303 -19.83 -14.30 -7.58
CA ILE A 303 -18.81 -13.44 -8.23
C ILE A 303 -18.01 -14.22 -9.24
N THR A 304 -17.49 -15.39 -8.90
CA THR A 304 -16.67 -16.21 -9.80
C THR A 304 -17.43 -16.62 -11.05
N SER A 305 -18.70 -17.04 -10.93
CA SER A 305 -19.52 -17.42 -12.09
C SER A 305 -19.81 -16.24 -13.01
N GLU A 306 -20.03 -15.06 -12.46
CA GLU A 306 -20.25 -13.85 -13.25
C GLU A 306 -18.93 -13.35 -13.88
N LEU A 307 -17.82 -13.44 -13.17
CA LEU A 307 -16.50 -13.11 -13.72
C LEU A 307 -16.15 -13.96 -14.94
N LEU A 308 -16.51 -15.25 -14.95
CA LEU A 308 -16.31 -16.13 -16.12
C LEU A 308 -17.06 -15.65 -17.37
N ASN A 309 -18.18 -14.93 -17.20
CA ASN A 309 -18.92 -14.31 -18.31
C ASN A 309 -18.28 -12.98 -18.79
N ILE A 310 -17.50 -12.32 -17.92
CA ILE A 310 -16.92 -11.00 -18.15
C ILE A 310 -15.49 -11.09 -18.71
N VAL A 311 -14.67 -12.02 -18.17
CA VAL A 311 -13.24 -12.11 -18.49
C VAL A 311 -12.99 -12.62 -19.91
N LYS A 312 -11.88 -12.15 -20.48
CA LYS A 312 -11.38 -12.56 -21.81
C LYS A 312 -9.89 -12.85 -21.71
N GLU A 313 -9.37 -13.61 -22.66
CA GLU A 313 -7.93 -13.79 -22.80
C GLU A 313 -7.23 -12.42 -22.89
N GLY A 314 -6.14 -12.25 -22.16
CA GLY A 314 -5.40 -11.02 -22.06
C GLY A 314 -5.80 -10.12 -20.88
N ASP A 315 -6.89 -10.41 -20.16
CA ASP A 315 -7.36 -9.58 -19.04
C ASP A 315 -6.47 -9.68 -17.80
N LEU A 316 -6.51 -8.60 -17.03
CA LEU A 316 -5.95 -8.53 -15.67
C LEU A 316 -7.10 -8.35 -14.68
N VAL A 317 -7.34 -9.34 -13.83
CA VAL A 317 -8.33 -9.29 -12.75
C VAL A 317 -7.62 -8.94 -11.45
N ILE A 318 -8.09 -7.90 -10.77
CA ILE A 318 -7.53 -7.45 -9.48
C ILE A 318 -8.62 -7.53 -8.42
N THR A 319 -8.45 -8.42 -7.44
CA THR A 319 -9.28 -8.44 -6.25
C THR A 319 -8.79 -7.39 -5.26
N LEU A 320 -9.69 -6.54 -4.78
CA LEU A 320 -9.42 -5.38 -3.91
C LEU A 320 -10.28 -5.47 -2.65
N GLY A 321 -9.66 -5.42 -1.48
CA GLY A 321 -10.36 -5.37 -0.21
C GLY A 321 -9.69 -6.11 0.93
N ALA A 322 -9.93 -5.65 2.16
CA ALA A 322 -9.37 -6.25 3.39
C ALA A 322 -10.12 -7.53 3.83
N GLY A 323 -11.30 -7.79 3.27
CA GLY A 323 -12.11 -8.97 3.53
C GLY A 323 -11.63 -10.23 2.81
N ASP A 324 -12.57 -11.04 2.36
CA ASP A 324 -12.32 -12.37 1.78
C ASP A 324 -12.50 -12.44 0.25
N ILE A 325 -12.59 -11.31 -0.42
CA ILE A 325 -12.77 -11.21 -1.89
C ILE A 325 -11.66 -11.90 -2.69
N TRP A 326 -10.46 -12.02 -2.14
CA TRP A 326 -9.34 -12.73 -2.75
C TRP A 326 -9.67 -14.18 -3.10
N LYS A 327 -10.61 -14.81 -2.39
CA LYS A 327 -11.08 -16.18 -2.67
C LYS A 327 -11.73 -16.30 -4.05
N ALA A 328 -12.50 -15.28 -4.45
CA ALA A 328 -13.11 -15.26 -5.78
C ALA A 328 -12.05 -15.24 -6.90
N GLY A 329 -10.93 -14.55 -6.68
CA GLY A 329 -9.80 -14.58 -7.61
C GLY A 329 -9.11 -15.94 -7.71
N GLU A 330 -8.92 -16.62 -6.59
CA GLU A 330 -8.33 -17.98 -6.57
C GLU A 330 -9.29 -18.99 -7.23
N GLU A 331 -10.58 -18.94 -6.91
CA GLU A 331 -11.59 -19.79 -7.52
C GLU A 331 -11.70 -19.55 -9.04
N LEU A 332 -11.59 -18.29 -9.48
CA LEU A 332 -11.57 -17.96 -10.91
C LEU A 332 -10.39 -18.66 -11.63
N LEU A 333 -9.19 -18.61 -11.03
CA LEU A 333 -8.02 -19.30 -11.59
C LEU A 333 -8.24 -20.81 -11.70
N ASP A 334 -8.84 -21.42 -10.68
CA ASP A 334 -9.07 -22.87 -10.67
C ASP A 334 -10.11 -23.30 -11.70
N ARG A 335 -11.19 -22.53 -11.86
CA ARG A 335 -12.19 -22.78 -12.91
C ARG A 335 -11.63 -22.58 -14.32
N LEU A 336 -10.79 -21.57 -14.54
CA LEU A 336 -10.12 -21.33 -15.83
C LEU A 336 -9.10 -22.42 -16.17
N LYS A 337 -8.49 -23.09 -15.19
CA LYS A 337 -7.62 -24.27 -15.40
C LYS A 337 -8.43 -25.53 -15.74
N GLY A 338 -9.61 -25.69 -15.11
CA GLY A 338 -10.47 -26.88 -15.32
C GLY A 338 -11.24 -26.88 -16.63
N ASN A 339 -11.29 -25.78 -17.35
CA ASN A 339 -11.95 -25.64 -18.64
C ASN A 339 -11.04 -25.94 -19.85
N LYS A 340 -9.89 -26.59 -19.63
CA LYS A 340 -8.98 -27.07 -20.69
C LYS A 340 -9.20 -28.54 -21.01
#